data_117aebdc8d2bab53a472f2d7293faee9
#
_entry.id   117aebdc8d2bab53a472f2d7293faee9
#
_cell.length_a   1.000
_cell.length_b   1.000
_cell.length_c   1.000
_cell.angle_alpha   90.00
_cell.angle_beta   90.00
_cell.angle_gamma   90.00
#
_symmetry.space_group_name_H-M   'P 1'
#
loop_
_entity.id
_entity.type
_entity.pdbx_description
1 polymer ?
#
loop_
_entity_poly.entity_id
_entity_poly.type
_entity_poly.pdbx_seq_one_letter_code
_entity_poly.pdbx_strand_id
1 'polypeptide(L)'
;RAQLEAVRTRLPPIRPEGLPGDTPEVKSTLAPPMEAVSRVIVKGESPLGYGDWNRGTSNGIPLNKAVDGKTVADNNIVELTHEEHLARSVPSIKADDPQKLFAIGRYQIIPETAIDAFKFLGYSKKQKYTPEVQDNMFKYLLMGKRKPLYDYIKDEKGSDKGKAVLEMAKEFASIGVPYDVQVTVNKRDANNKIVRDANGKPVKEKVTRKKGDSYYGQP
;
A
#
# COMPACT_ATOMS: atom_id res chain seq x y z
N ARG A 1 -32.01 -5.57 15.29
CA ARG A 1 -31.76 -4.11 15.51
C ARG A 1 -30.48 -3.85 16.27
N ALA A 2 -30.04 -4.72 17.18
CA ALA A 2 -28.80 -4.55 17.96
C ALA A 2 -27.48 -4.69 17.15
N GLN A 3 -27.47 -5.38 16.00
CA GLN A 3 -26.26 -5.53 15.18
C GLN A 3 -25.95 -4.33 14.28
N LEU A 4 -26.91 -3.42 14.07
CA LEU A 4 -26.69 -2.20 13.27
C LEU A 4 -26.12 -1.04 14.11
N GLU A 5 -26.21 -1.09 15.44
CA GLU A 5 -25.62 -0.07 16.30
C GLU A 5 -24.11 -0.30 16.57
N ALA A 6 -23.64 -1.56 16.54
CA ALA A 6 -22.23 -1.86 16.75
C ALA A 6 -21.31 -1.40 15.61
N VAL A 7 -21.85 -1.09 14.43
CA VAL A 7 -21.08 -0.56 13.28
C VAL A 7 -20.92 0.97 13.36
N ARG A 8 -21.78 1.66 14.13
CA ARG A 8 -21.72 3.13 14.27
C ARG A 8 -20.65 3.64 15.22
N THR A 9 -20.09 2.80 16.09
CA THR A 9 -19.13 3.21 17.13
C THR A 9 -17.66 3.08 16.73
N ARG A 10 -17.36 2.73 15.46
CA ARG A 10 -15.98 2.68 14.93
C ARG A 10 -15.73 3.70 13.82
N LEU A 11 -16.33 4.87 13.92
CA LEU A 11 -15.82 5.98 13.13
C LEU A 11 -14.52 6.46 13.75
N PRO A 12 -13.46 6.67 12.94
CA PRO A 12 -12.24 7.28 13.46
C PRO A 12 -12.60 8.63 14.09
N PRO A 13 -11.89 9.04 15.14
CA PRO A 13 -12.16 10.31 15.80
C PRO A 13 -12.14 11.44 14.78
N ILE A 14 -13.14 12.33 14.86
CA ILE A 14 -13.19 13.55 14.06
C ILE A 14 -11.88 14.30 14.31
N ARG A 15 -11.11 14.51 13.23
CA ARG A 15 -9.83 15.22 13.30
C ARG A 15 -10.08 16.63 13.81
N PRO A 16 -9.35 17.12 14.82
CA PRO A 16 -9.43 18.53 15.21
C PRO A 16 -9.06 19.43 14.03
N GLU A 17 -9.85 20.44 13.76
CA GLU A 17 -9.55 21.48 12.77
C GLU A 17 -8.22 22.18 13.16
N GLY A 18 -7.33 22.40 12.18
CA GLY A 18 -6.10 23.18 12.37
C GLY A 18 -4.80 22.37 12.53
N LEU A 19 -4.79 21.03 12.24
CA LEU A 19 -3.52 20.31 12.14
C LEU A 19 -2.82 20.59 10.80
N PRO A 20 -1.46 20.70 10.78
CA PRO A 20 -0.70 20.85 9.54
C PRO A 20 -1.01 19.69 8.60
N GLY A 21 -1.65 19.97 7.50
CA GLY A 21 -2.12 18.96 6.54
C GLY A 21 -3.33 19.40 5.73
N ASP A 22 -3.89 20.58 5.98
CA ASP A 22 -4.78 21.28 5.04
C ASP A 22 -3.97 21.88 3.89
N THR A 23 -3.16 21.01 3.24
CA THR A 23 -2.73 21.30 1.88
C THR A 23 -3.98 21.33 1.02
N PRO A 24 -4.14 22.33 0.13
CA PRO A 24 -5.26 22.39 -0.79
C PRO A 24 -5.42 21.04 -1.45
N GLU A 25 -6.66 20.54 -1.56
CA GLU A 25 -6.98 19.23 -2.11
C GLU A 25 -6.30 19.10 -3.47
N VAL A 26 -5.14 18.44 -3.49
CA VAL A 26 -4.38 18.24 -4.71
C VAL A 26 -5.17 17.27 -5.56
N LYS A 27 -5.77 17.77 -6.63
CA LYS A 27 -6.58 16.96 -7.53
C LYS A 27 -5.71 15.91 -8.20
N SER A 28 -6.22 14.68 -8.23
CA SER A 28 -5.63 13.59 -8.99
C SER A 28 -5.59 13.92 -10.49
N THR A 29 -4.55 13.47 -11.17
CA THR A 29 -4.41 13.57 -12.64
C THR A 29 -4.98 12.36 -13.37
N LEU A 30 -5.61 11.43 -12.65
CA LEU A 30 -6.18 10.22 -13.21
C LEU A 30 -7.47 10.49 -13.99
N ALA A 31 -7.70 9.73 -15.07
CA ALA A 31 -8.98 9.70 -15.74
C ALA A 31 -10.09 9.16 -14.79
N PRO A 32 -11.37 9.59 -14.97
CA PRO A 32 -12.44 9.27 -14.01
C PRO A 32 -12.59 7.79 -13.62
N PRO A 33 -12.50 6.80 -14.53
CA PRO A 33 -12.59 5.38 -14.15
C PRO A 33 -11.43 4.94 -13.25
N MET A 34 -10.22 5.40 -13.53
CA MET A 34 -9.03 5.12 -12.72
C MET A 34 -9.09 5.82 -11.37
N GLU A 35 -9.57 7.07 -11.35
CA GLU A 35 -9.76 7.83 -10.12
C GLU A 35 -10.78 7.15 -9.19
N ALA A 36 -11.85 6.58 -9.73
CA ALA A 36 -12.83 5.82 -8.94
C ALA A 36 -12.18 4.62 -8.23
N VAL A 37 -11.33 3.87 -8.93
CA VAL A 37 -10.55 2.75 -8.34
C VAL A 37 -9.56 3.28 -7.31
N SER A 38 -8.84 4.34 -7.62
CA SER A 38 -7.91 5.01 -6.72
C SER A 38 -8.57 5.37 -5.38
N ARG A 39 -9.75 5.96 -5.39
CA ARG A 39 -10.49 6.33 -4.16
C ARG A 39 -10.81 5.15 -3.26
N VAL A 40 -11.13 3.99 -3.83
CA VAL A 40 -11.36 2.77 -3.05
C VAL A 40 -10.09 2.33 -2.34
N ILE A 41 -8.96 2.35 -3.04
CA ILE A 41 -7.64 1.97 -2.50
C ILE A 41 -7.21 2.94 -1.40
N VAL A 42 -7.26 4.24 -1.67
CA VAL A 42 -6.82 5.30 -0.75
C VAL A 42 -7.56 5.25 0.58
N LYS A 43 -8.85 4.94 0.55
CA LYS A 43 -9.66 4.82 1.77
C LYS A 43 -9.10 3.77 2.75
N GLY A 44 -8.49 2.70 2.24
CA GLY A 44 -7.93 1.62 3.06
C GLY A 44 -6.42 1.73 3.31
N GLU A 45 -5.66 2.31 2.37
CA GLU A 45 -4.19 2.29 2.41
C GLU A 45 -3.58 3.60 2.90
N SER A 46 -4.16 4.76 2.53
CA SER A 46 -3.50 6.05 2.75
C SER A 46 -4.47 7.19 3.08
N PRO A 47 -4.99 7.25 4.30
CA PRO A 47 -5.96 8.28 4.70
C PRO A 47 -5.43 9.72 4.57
N LEU A 48 -4.12 9.94 4.53
CA LEU A 48 -3.47 11.24 4.31
C LEU A 48 -3.15 11.52 2.83
N GLY A 49 -3.55 10.61 1.91
CA GLY A 49 -3.40 10.81 0.47
C GLY A 49 -1.94 10.86 -0.01
N TYR A 50 -1.62 11.83 -0.86
CA TYR A 50 -0.28 11.95 -1.46
C TYR A 50 0.85 12.19 -0.44
N GLY A 51 0.54 12.71 0.72
CA GLY A 51 1.50 12.94 1.79
C GLY A 51 1.67 11.77 2.75
N ASP A 52 0.95 10.66 2.56
CA ASP A 52 0.99 9.52 3.48
C ASP A 52 2.30 8.72 3.36
N TRP A 53 2.65 8.02 4.43
CA TRP A 53 3.85 7.19 4.46
C TRP A 53 3.80 6.21 5.64
N ASN A 54 4.60 5.14 5.57
CA ASN A 54 4.84 4.25 6.69
C ASN A 54 6.32 3.90 6.82
N ARG A 55 6.68 3.28 7.94
CA ARG A 55 8.04 2.87 8.28
C ARG A 55 8.29 1.38 8.05
N GLY A 56 7.30 0.66 7.51
CA GLY A 56 7.33 -0.79 7.37
C GLY A 56 7.09 -1.52 8.69
N THR A 57 7.65 -2.73 8.79
CA THR A 57 7.47 -3.60 9.94
C THR A 57 8.82 -4.02 10.53
N SER A 58 8.82 -4.36 11.83
CA SER A 58 9.91 -5.07 12.48
C SER A 58 9.37 -6.37 13.06
N ASN A 59 9.92 -7.51 12.65
CA ASN A 59 9.44 -8.85 13.03
C ASN A 59 7.93 -9.06 12.74
N GLY A 60 7.42 -8.43 11.67
CA GLY A 60 6.01 -8.50 11.29
C GLY A 60 5.08 -7.54 12.03
N ILE A 61 5.60 -6.71 12.93
CA ILE A 61 4.84 -5.70 13.68
C ILE A 61 5.03 -4.35 12.98
N PRO A 62 3.95 -3.62 12.61
CA PRO A 62 4.04 -2.28 12.04
C PRO A 62 4.79 -1.32 12.95
N LEU A 63 5.72 -0.56 12.37
CA LEU A 63 6.44 0.47 13.09
C LEU A 63 5.58 1.73 13.25
N ASN A 64 5.54 2.28 14.46
CA ASN A 64 4.83 3.52 14.72
C ASN A 64 5.42 4.70 13.92
N LYS A 65 4.59 5.66 13.55
CA LYS A 65 5.03 6.95 12.96
C LYS A 65 5.71 7.85 14.00
N ALA A 66 5.67 7.51 15.28
CA ALA A 66 6.35 8.22 16.36
C ALA A 66 7.57 7.44 16.85
N VAL A 67 8.67 8.13 17.13
CA VAL A 67 9.88 7.60 17.78
C VAL A 67 10.12 8.44 19.01
N ASP A 68 10.32 7.79 20.17
CA ASP A 68 10.53 8.45 21.48
C ASP A 68 9.46 9.52 21.82
N GLY A 69 8.19 9.21 21.47
CA GLY A 69 7.07 10.13 21.71
C GLY A 69 7.02 11.35 20.78
N LYS A 70 7.98 11.48 19.85
CA LYS A 70 7.96 12.51 18.81
C LYS A 70 7.41 11.92 17.53
N THR A 71 6.31 12.48 17.04
CA THR A 71 5.85 12.19 15.68
C THR A 71 6.94 12.61 14.72
N VAL A 72 7.37 11.71 13.82
CA VAL A 72 8.27 12.06 12.72
C VAL A 72 7.43 12.82 11.70
N ALA A 73 7.17 14.12 12.02
CA ALA A 73 6.08 14.88 11.41
C ALA A 73 6.42 15.47 10.03
N ASP A 74 7.69 15.54 9.64
CA ASP A 74 8.11 16.41 8.54
C ASP A 74 8.54 15.66 7.29
N ASN A 75 7.92 14.50 7.04
CA ASN A 75 8.10 13.85 5.75
C ASN A 75 7.17 14.49 4.71
N ASN A 76 7.64 15.56 4.10
CA ASN A 76 6.95 16.13 2.95
C ASN A 76 7.17 15.22 1.73
N ILE A 77 6.33 14.18 1.62
CA ILE A 77 6.48 13.11 0.60
C ILE A 77 6.45 13.69 -0.81
N VAL A 78 5.66 14.71 -1.07
CA VAL A 78 5.54 15.29 -2.42
C VAL A 78 6.80 16.05 -2.85
N GLU A 79 7.64 16.44 -1.92
CA GLU A 79 8.94 17.08 -2.16
C GLU A 79 10.11 16.09 -2.08
N LEU A 80 9.89 14.88 -1.55
CA LEU A 80 10.90 13.84 -1.44
C LEU A 80 11.31 13.32 -2.81
N THR A 81 12.61 13.20 -3.06
CA THR A 81 13.14 12.59 -4.28
C THR A 81 13.18 11.06 -4.17
N HIS A 82 13.27 10.38 -5.32
CA HIS A 82 13.39 8.93 -5.36
C HIS A 82 14.69 8.44 -4.66
N GLU A 83 15.81 9.14 -4.86
CA GLU A 83 17.08 8.77 -4.21
C GLU A 83 17.01 8.92 -2.68
N GLU A 84 16.34 9.96 -2.16
CA GLU A 84 16.14 10.15 -0.72
C GLU A 84 15.24 9.06 -0.13
N HIS A 85 14.15 8.70 -0.81
CA HIS A 85 13.29 7.59 -0.39
C HIS A 85 14.08 6.28 -0.29
N LEU A 86 14.85 5.94 -1.34
CA LEU A 86 15.65 4.72 -1.35
C LEU A 86 16.71 4.72 -0.25
N ALA A 87 17.41 5.83 -0.04
CA ALA A 87 18.40 5.97 1.03
C ALA A 87 17.80 5.72 2.43
N ARG A 88 16.52 6.14 2.64
CA ARG A 88 15.79 5.98 3.90
C ARG A 88 15.07 4.63 4.04
N SER A 89 15.09 3.80 3.00
CA SER A 89 14.38 2.51 2.95
C SER A 89 15.31 1.31 3.02
N VAL A 90 16.64 1.51 3.03
CA VAL A 90 17.62 0.42 3.04
C VAL A 90 17.55 -0.38 4.35
N PRO A 91 17.88 -1.69 4.33
CA PRO A 91 17.85 -2.55 5.53
C PRO A 91 18.78 -2.09 6.66
N SER A 92 19.83 -1.33 6.34
CA SER A 92 20.78 -0.78 7.33
C SER A 92 20.17 0.31 8.21
N ILE A 93 19.08 0.95 7.77
CA ILE A 93 18.33 1.90 8.61
C ILE A 93 17.53 1.12 9.65
N LYS A 94 17.88 1.32 10.92
CA LYS A 94 17.27 0.62 12.05
C LYS A 94 15.78 0.94 12.20
N ALA A 95 15.06 0.05 12.88
CA ALA A 95 13.63 0.21 13.12
C ALA A 95 13.29 1.44 13.98
N ASP A 96 14.19 1.82 14.88
CA ASP A 96 14.09 2.99 15.76
C ASP A 96 14.58 4.30 15.13
N ASP A 97 15.20 4.25 13.95
CA ASP A 97 15.65 5.45 13.26
C ASP A 97 14.44 6.30 12.80
N PRO A 98 14.31 7.56 13.24
CA PRO A 98 13.20 8.43 12.85
C PRO A 98 13.17 8.73 11.34
N GLN A 99 14.30 8.58 10.65
CA GLN A 99 14.39 8.81 9.21
C GLN A 99 13.90 7.62 8.37
N LYS A 100 13.64 6.46 8.99
CA LYS A 100 13.21 5.26 8.27
C LYS A 100 11.89 5.48 7.55
N LEU A 101 11.90 5.21 6.25
CA LEU A 101 10.70 5.16 5.39
C LEU A 101 10.59 3.78 4.73
N PHE A 102 9.38 3.39 4.38
CA PHE A 102 9.14 2.17 3.60
C PHE A 102 8.15 2.46 2.48
N ALA A 103 6.85 2.40 2.73
CA ALA A 103 5.87 2.73 1.71
C ALA A 103 5.47 4.22 1.81
N ILE A 104 5.28 4.86 0.66
CA ILE A 104 5.02 6.29 0.57
C ILE A 104 3.88 6.64 -0.38
N GLY A 105 3.26 7.77 -0.10
CA GLY A 105 2.28 8.43 -0.95
C GLY A 105 0.90 7.78 -0.95
N ARG A 106 0.09 8.28 -1.84
CA ARG A 106 -1.33 7.95 -2.02
C ARG A 106 -1.59 6.44 -2.22
N TYR A 107 -0.64 5.72 -2.79
CA TYR A 107 -0.77 4.31 -3.15
C TYR A 107 0.12 3.40 -2.34
N GLN A 108 0.73 3.91 -1.28
CA GLN A 108 1.67 3.19 -0.41
C GLN A 108 2.71 2.39 -1.21
N ILE A 109 3.38 3.09 -2.14
CA ILE A 109 4.37 2.49 -3.03
C ILE A 109 5.62 2.10 -2.24
N ILE A 110 5.97 0.82 -2.26
CA ILE A 110 7.18 0.28 -1.63
C ILE A 110 8.43 0.52 -2.50
N PRO A 111 9.64 0.52 -1.92
CA PRO A 111 10.88 0.85 -2.64
C PRO A 111 11.10 0.06 -3.92
N GLU A 112 10.90 -1.25 -3.89
CA GLU A 112 11.10 -2.12 -5.06
C GLU A 112 10.15 -1.75 -6.20
N THR A 113 8.90 -1.49 -5.87
CA THR A 113 7.90 -1.04 -6.86
C THR A 113 8.24 0.35 -7.41
N ALA A 114 8.76 1.24 -6.55
CA ALA A 114 9.20 2.56 -6.97
C ALA A 114 10.37 2.49 -7.98
N ILE A 115 11.35 1.62 -7.73
CA ILE A 115 12.49 1.39 -8.65
C ILE A 115 11.98 0.96 -10.03
N ASP A 116 11.10 -0.04 -10.08
CA ASP A 116 10.55 -0.56 -11.32
C ASP A 116 9.72 0.49 -12.08
N ALA A 117 8.87 1.24 -11.34
CA ALA A 117 8.06 2.28 -11.92
C ALA A 117 8.90 3.43 -12.49
N PHE A 118 9.91 3.90 -11.75
CA PHE A 118 10.81 4.96 -12.21
C PHE A 118 11.57 4.56 -13.47
N LYS A 119 12.07 3.33 -13.50
CA LYS A 119 12.72 2.77 -14.69
C LYS A 119 11.78 2.72 -15.89
N PHE A 120 10.56 2.23 -15.70
CA PHE A 120 9.57 2.14 -16.78
C PHE A 120 9.14 3.50 -17.31
N LEU A 121 8.95 4.47 -16.42
CA LEU A 121 8.51 5.83 -16.73
C LEU A 121 9.64 6.73 -17.23
N GLY A 122 10.88 6.27 -17.21
CA GLY A 122 12.05 7.06 -17.60
C GLY A 122 12.37 8.21 -16.64
N TYR A 123 11.95 8.11 -15.38
CA TYR A 123 12.20 9.15 -14.39
C TYR A 123 13.62 9.06 -13.82
N SER A 124 14.22 10.21 -13.56
CA SER A 124 15.52 10.28 -12.88
C SER A 124 15.39 10.04 -11.37
N LYS A 125 16.48 9.65 -10.72
CA LYS A 125 16.52 9.49 -9.25
C LYS A 125 16.23 10.80 -8.48
N LYS A 126 16.43 11.95 -9.11
CA LYS A 126 16.15 13.29 -8.55
C LYS A 126 14.69 13.72 -8.74
N GLN A 127 13.88 12.92 -9.45
CA GLN A 127 12.46 13.21 -9.60
C GLN A 127 11.77 13.12 -8.25
N LYS A 128 11.00 14.15 -7.90
CA LYS A 128 10.18 14.21 -6.69
C LYS A 128 8.90 13.38 -6.85
N TYR A 129 8.37 12.88 -5.73
CA TYR A 129 7.10 12.15 -5.68
C TYR A 129 5.89 13.07 -5.71
N THR A 130 5.85 14.00 -6.67
CA THR A 130 4.68 14.87 -6.84
C THR A 130 3.41 14.06 -7.06
N PRO A 131 2.21 14.62 -6.85
CA PRO A 131 0.95 13.94 -7.12
C PRO A 131 0.88 13.30 -8.51
N GLU A 132 1.35 14.02 -9.52
CA GLU A 132 1.42 13.51 -10.90
C GLU A 132 2.35 12.29 -11.03
N VAL A 133 3.52 12.33 -10.40
CA VAL A 133 4.47 11.21 -10.40
C VAL A 133 3.85 10.00 -9.71
N GLN A 134 3.19 10.17 -8.56
CA GLN A 134 2.51 9.10 -7.86
C GLN A 134 1.36 8.50 -8.69
N ASP A 135 0.56 9.33 -9.35
CA ASP A 135 -0.51 8.88 -10.25
C ASP A 135 0.04 8.10 -11.45
N ASN A 136 1.17 8.52 -12.02
CA ASN A 136 1.83 7.80 -13.11
C ASN A 136 2.42 6.47 -12.63
N MET A 137 2.95 6.38 -11.42
CA MET A 137 3.36 5.12 -10.79
C MET A 137 2.18 4.18 -10.58
N PHE A 138 1.02 4.70 -10.17
CA PHE A 138 -0.20 3.92 -10.07
C PHE A 138 -0.66 3.38 -11.44
N LYS A 139 -0.64 4.21 -12.50
CA LYS A 139 -0.90 3.74 -13.86
C LYS A 139 0.05 2.60 -14.26
N TYR A 140 1.35 2.74 -13.95
CA TYR A 140 2.35 1.69 -14.18
C TYR A 140 1.98 0.39 -13.47
N LEU A 141 1.58 0.45 -12.20
CA LEU A 141 1.14 -0.74 -11.45
C LEU A 141 -0.02 -1.46 -12.15
N LEU A 142 -1.01 -0.69 -12.61
CA LEU A 142 -2.17 -1.26 -13.30
C LEU A 142 -1.77 -1.87 -14.63
N MET A 143 -1.03 -1.15 -15.46
CA MET A 143 -0.65 -1.58 -16.82
C MET A 143 0.37 -2.74 -16.80
N GLY A 144 1.40 -2.63 -15.96
CA GLY A 144 2.53 -3.54 -15.96
C GLY A 144 2.33 -4.77 -15.08
N LYS A 145 1.79 -4.60 -13.88
CA LYS A 145 1.68 -5.70 -12.91
C LYS A 145 0.26 -6.27 -12.78
N ARG A 146 -0.77 -5.45 -13.04
CA ARG A 146 -2.18 -5.79 -12.77
C ARG A 146 -3.05 -5.61 -14.02
N LYS A 147 -2.56 -6.08 -15.15
CA LYS A 147 -3.23 -5.92 -16.45
C LYS A 147 -4.72 -6.30 -16.45
N PRO A 148 -5.20 -7.40 -15.84
CA PRO A 148 -6.63 -7.69 -15.79
C PRO A 148 -7.48 -6.60 -15.10
N LEU A 149 -6.92 -5.90 -14.10
CA LEU A 149 -7.57 -4.76 -13.49
C LEU A 149 -7.57 -3.55 -14.43
N TYR A 150 -6.45 -3.28 -15.09
CA TYR A 150 -6.35 -2.22 -16.07
C TYR A 150 -7.35 -2.39 -17.22
N ASP A 151 -7.43 -3.60 -17.80
CA ASP A 151 -8.33 -3.95 -18.91
C ASP A 151 -9.80 -3.74 -18.50
N TYR A 152 -10.16 -4.15 -17.27
CA TYR A 152 -11.48 -3.93 -16.71
C TYR A 152 -11.82 -2.43 -16.56
N ILE A 153 -10.86 -1.62 -16.08
CA ILE A 153 -11.04 -0.15 -15.95
C ILE A 153 -11.23 0.51 -17.33
N LYS A 154 -10.58 -0.03 -18.36
CA LYS A 154 -10.68 0.46 -19.75
C LYS A 154 -11.89 -0.08 -20.48
N ASP A 155 -12.72 -0.89 -19.80
CA ASP A 155 -13.88 -1.56 -20.41
C ASP A 155 -13.51 -2.42 -21.65
N GLU A 156 -12.35 -3.06 -21.60
CA GLU A 156 -11.91 -3.93 -22.68
C GLU A 156 -12.80 -5.18 -22.78
N LYS A 157 -13.20 -5.53 -24.03
CA LYS A 157 -14.07 -6.67 -24.28
C LYS A 157 -13.47 -7.97 -23.72
N GLY A 158 -14.27 -8.68 -22.92
CA GLY A 158 -13.86 -9.93 -22.28
C GLY A 158 -13.15 -9.75 -20.94
N SER A 159 -13.02 -8.51 -20.45
CA SER A 159 -12.54 -8.27 -19.12
C SER A 159 -13.51 -8.85 -18.05
N ASP A 160 -12.94 -9.33 -16.93
CA ASP A 160 -13.67 -10.02 -15.87
C ASP A 160 -13.53 -9.27 -14.55
N LYS A 161 -14.67 -8.86 -13.96
CA LYS A 161 -14.70 -8.12 -12.69
C LYS A 161 -14.07 -8.90 -11.53
N GLY A 162 -14.29 -10.21 -11.46
CA GLY A 162 -13.73 -11.04 -10.39
C GLY A 162 -12.21 -11.10 -10.47
N LYS A 163 -11.67 -11.28 -11.68
CA LYS A 163 -10.23 -11.21 -11.92
C LYS A 163 -9.66 -9.83 -11.58
N ALA A 164 -10.34 -8.77 -11.98
CA ALA A 164 -9.93 -7.39 -11.68
C ALA A 164 -9.84 -7.14 -10.18
N VAL A 165 -10.86 -7.52 -9.40
CA VAL A 165 -10.87 -7.37 -7.93
C VAL A 165 -9.80 -8.26 -7.29
N LEU A 166 -9.56 -9.47 -7.80
CA LEU A 166 -8.47 -10.32 -7.31
C LEU A 166 -7.10 -9.67 -7.52
N GLU A 167 -6.88 -9.03 -8.67
CA GLU A 167 -5.62 -8.29 -8.92
C GLU A 167 -5.46 -7.07 -8.00
N MET A 168 -6.57 -6.38 -7.66
CA MET A 168 -6.53 -5.34 -6.60
C MET A 168 -6.11 -5.94 -5.26
N ALA A 169 -6.71 -7.06 -4.84
CA ALA A 169 -6.40 -7.71 -3.57
C ALA A 169 -4.94 -8.22 -3.49
N LYS A 170 -4.33 -8.56 -4.63
CA LYS A 170 -2.91 -8.94 -4.72
C LYS A 170 -1.94 -7.75 -4.61
N GLU A 171 -2.40 -6.54 -4.82
CA GLU A 171 -1.55 -5.34 -4.69
C GLU A 171 -1.81 -4.61 -3.38
N PHE A 172 -3.08 -4.52 -2.97
CA PHE A 172 -3.51 -3.70 -1.85
C PHE A 172 -4.10 -4.56 -0.73
N ALA A 173 -3.44 -4.56 0.43
CA ALA A 173 -3.78 -5.42 1.56
C ALA A 173 -5.17 -5.14 2.16
N SER A 174 -5.68 -3.93 2.00
CA SER A 174 -7.01 -3.49 2.43
C SER A 174 -8.16 -4.03 1.56
N ILE A 175 -7.85 -4.63 0.41
CA ILE A 175 -8.85 -5.15 -0.52
C ILE A 175 -9.03 -6.66 -0.28
N GLY A 176 -10.27 -7.06 0.03
CA GLY A 176 -10.63 -8.47 0.19
C GLY A 176 -10.69 -9.23 -1.13
N VAL A 177 -10.36 -10.53 -1.11
CA VAL A 177 -10.51 -11.38 -2.29
C VAL A 177 -11.99 -11.53 -2.68
N PRO A 178 -12.32 -11.56 -3.99
CA PRO A 178 -13.71 -11.57 -4.46
C PRO A 178 -14.41 -12.93 -4.33
N TYR A 179 -13.64 -14.01 -4.19
CA TYR A 179 -14.08 -15.40 -4.04
C TYR A 179 -13.01 -16.19 -3.30
N ASP A 180 -13.31 -17.43 -2.93
CA ASP A 180 -12.34 -18.32 -2.28
C ASP A 180 -11.16 -18.59 -3.20
N VAL A 181 -9.94 -18.29 -2.75
CA VAL A 181 -8.70 -18.48 -3.53
C VAL A 181 -7.66 -19.24 -2.71
N GLN A 182 -6.91 -20.09 -3.38
CA GLN A 182 -5.72 -20.71 -2.78
C GLN A 182 -4.50 -19.81 -2.98
N VAL A 183 -3.82 -19.49 -1.91
CA VAL A 183 -2.57 -18.73 -1.93
C VAL A 183 -1.45 -19.56 -1.31
N THR A 184 -0.22 -19.34 -1.77
CA THR A 184 0.98 -19.96 -1.19
C THR A 184 1.66 -18.97 -0.26
N VAL A 185 1.77 -19.32 1.00
CA VAL A 185 2.36 -18.47 2.04
C VAL A 185 3.58 -19.13 2.68
N ASN A 186 4.38 -18.35 3.40
CA ASN A 186 5.40 -18.93 4.27
C ASN A 186 4.71 -19.59 5.48
N LYS A 187 4.99 -20.86 5.70
CA LYS A 187 4.53 -21.57 6.89
C LYS A 187 5.08 -20.90 8.16
N ARG A 188 4.23 -20.75 9.16
CA ARG A 188 4.60 -20.18 10.46
C ARG A 188 4.39 -21.22 11.57
N ASP A 189 5.23 -21.17 12.59
CA ASP A 189 5.08 -21.96 13.81
C ASP A 189 4.06 -21.33 14.79
N ALA A 190 3.86 -21.96 15.94
CA ALA A 190 2.97 -21.48 16.99
C ALA A 190 3.35 -20.10 17.56
N ASN A 191 4.60 -19.68 17.39
CA ASN A 191 5.12 -18.38 17.81
C ASN A 191 5.13 -17.35 16.67
N ASN A 192 4.41 -17.64 15.56
CA ASN A 192 4.32 -16.79 14.36
C ASN A 192 5.65 -16.57 13.62
N LYS A 193 6.69 -17.41 13.87
CA LYS A 193 7.97 -17.36 13.16
C LYS A 193 7.92 -18.18 11.89
N ILE A 194 8.60 -17.71 10.84
CA ILE A 194 8.69 -18.44 9.57
C ILE A 194 9.48 -19.72 9.77
N VAL A 195 8.85 -20.88 9.46
CA VAL A 195 9.49 -22.19 9.45
C VAL A 195 10.45 -22.25 8.26
N ARG A 196 11.68 -22.74 8.52
CA ARG A 196 12.71 -22.91 7.50
C ARG A 196 13.10 -24.37 7.37
N ASP A 197 13.47 -24.77 6.15
CA ASP A 197 14.02 -26.10 5.89
C ASP A 197 15.50 -26.21 6.37
N ALA A 198 16.11 -27.39 6.18
CA ALA A 198 17.49 -27.64 6.53
C ALA A 198 18.52 -26.73 5.82
N ASN A 199 18.13 -26.11 4.69
CA ASN A 199 18.94 -25.16 3.93
C ASN A 199 18.66 -23.69 4.28
N GLY A 200 17.84 -23.45 5.31
CA GLY A 200 17.44 -22.12 5.75
C GLY A 200 16.39 -21.44 4.87
N LYS A 201 15.81 -22.13 3.87
CA LYS A 201 14.77 -21.58 3.01
C LYS A 201 13.40 -21.63 3.69
N PRO A 202 12.54 -20.61 3.53
CA PRO A 202 11.19 -20.64 4.04
C PRO A 202 10.39 -21.80 3.48
N VAL A 203 9.82 -22.63 4.37
CA VAL A 203 8.84 -23.66 3.98
C VAL A 203 7.56 -22.98 3.55
N LYS A 204 6.97 -23.46 2.44
CA LYS A 204 5.72 -22.92 1.89
C LYS A 204 4.56 -23.85 2.20
N GLU A 205 3.38 -23.27 2.40
CA GLU A 205 2.13 -24.00 2.52
C GLU A 205 1.03 -23.32 1.71
N LYS A 206 0.01 -24.11 1.29
CA LYS A 206 -1.18 -23.58 0.63
C LYS A 206 -2.26 -23.33 1.67
N VAL A 207 -2.83 -22.15 1.65
CA VAL A 207 -3.99 -21.77 2.47
C VAL A 207 -5.11 -21.24 1.60
N THR A 208 -6.36 -21.50 2.01
CA THR A 208 -7.53 -20.93 1.34
C THR A 208 -7.88 -19.60 2.00
N ARG A 209 -7.89 -18.52 1.23
CA ARG A 209 -8.49 -17.25 1.62
C ARG A 209 -9.95 -17.25 1.22
N LYS A 210 -10.83 -17.01 2.16
CA LYS A 210 -12.27 -16.95 1.92
C LYS A 210 -12.62 -15.59 1.29
N LYS A 211 -13.73 -15.56 0.54
CA LYS A 211 -14.26 -14.29 0.02
C LYS A 211 -14.33 -13.23 1.12
N GLY A 212 -13.74 -12.07 0.87
CA GLY A 212 -13.63 -10.95 1.81
C GLY A 212 -12.35 -10.92 2.64
N ASP A 213 -11.61 -12.04 2.73
CA ASP A 213 -10.31 -12.05 3.42
C ASP A 213 -9.28 -11.21 2.67
N SER A 214 -8.31 -10.64 3.40
CA SER A 214 -7.10 -10.10 2.77
C SER A 214 -6.32 -11.21 2.05
N TYR A 215 -5.84 -10.92 0.83
CA TYR A 215 -4.97 -11.85 0.09
C TYR A 215 -3.74 -12.26 0.91
N TYR A 216 -3.21 -11.35 1.71
CA TYR A 216 -2.02 -11.55 2.55
C TYR A 216 -2.34 -12.13 3.93
N GLY A 217 -3.63 -12.28 4.30
CA GLY A 217 -4.05 -12.82 5.58
C GLY A 217 -3.83 -11.88 6.76
N GLN A 218 -3.85 -10.60 6.52
CA GLN A 218 -3.94 -9.60 7.59
C GLN A 218 -5.40 -9.46 8.01
N PRO A 219 -5.67 -9.23 9.31
CA PRO A 219 -7.03 -9.02 9.80
C PRO A 219 -7.65 -7.74 9.27
#